data_939b1fd7e389211b65d9ba301fa595d6
#
_entry.id   939b1fd7e389211b65d9ba301fa595d6
#
_cell.length_a   1.000
_cell.length_b   1.000
_cell.length_c   1.000
_cell.angle_alpha   90.00
_cell.angle_beta   90.00
_cell.angle_gamma   90.00
#
_symmetry.space_group_name_H-M   'P 1'
#
loop_
_entity.id
_entity.type
_entity.pdbx_description
1 polymer ?
#
loop_
_entity_poly.entity_id
_entity_poly.type
_entity_poly.pdbx_seq_one_letter_code
_entity_poly.pdbx_strand_id
1 'polypeptide(L)'
;MNNRKNGTIMTSVESLGDKDGICTYRWTISDNGMGMSKEFLSHIFEPFAQEKNDARSIYQGTGLGMAIVKELINQMKGTIEISSEVGVGSTFVVTIPFEIAPPPQKLQEKESTGSIEGMKLLMAEDNELNAEIATTLLTDRGALVTNVSDGKQALDEFTKNPPGTYDAILMDIMMPVMDGLTATKAIRSLTRPDAKTIPILAMTANAFEEDAKQCFAAGMNAHIAKPIDIEFLEKTLQRIYEQL
;
A
#
# COMPACT_ATOMS: atom_id res chain seq x y z
N MET A 1 -5.47 -24.66 -2.95
CA MET A 1 -6.74 -24.90 -2.22
C MET A 1 -7.44 -26.07 -2.86
N ASN A 2 -7.49 -27.20 -2.19
CA ASN A 2 -8.22 -28.36 -2.70
C ASN A 2 -9.70 -28.17 -2.28
N ASN A 3 -10.56 -28.08 -3.27
CA ASN A 3 -11.99 -27.75 -3.26
C ASN A 3 -12.81 -28.46 -2.18
N ARG A 4 -12.82 -27.97 -0.96
CA ARG A 4 -14.03 -28.11 -0.14
C ARG A 4 -15.02 -27.06 -0.61
N LYS A 5 -16.25 -27.45 -0.96
CA LYS A 5 -17.33 -26.55 -1.43
C LYS A 5 -17.68 -25.42 -0.43
N ASN A 6 -17.14 -25.43 0.79
CA ASN A 6 -17.33 -24.44 1.85
C ASN A 6 -16.01 -24.21 2.61
N GLY A 7 -14.95 -23.75 1.94
CA GLY A 7 -13.72 -23.34 2.60
C GLY A 7 -13.94 -22.04 3.39
N THR A 8 -13.53 -22.02 4.66
CA THR A 8 -13.63 -20.86 5.55
C THR A 8 -12.24 -20.55 6.11
N ILE A 9 -11.89 -19.28 6.14
CA ILE A 9 -10.75 -18.75 6.88
C ILE A 9 -11.30 -17.73 7.87
N MET A 10 -10.95 -17.89 9.14
CA MET A 10 -11.29 -16.96 10.20
C MET A 10 -10.03 -16.28 10.70
N THR A 11 -10.10 -14.98 10.93
CA THR A 11 -9.02 -14.21 11.54
C THR A 11 -9.53 -13.44 12.73
N SER A 12 -8.74 -13.38 13.78
CA SER A 12 -8.98 -12.51 14.93
C SER A 12 -7.69 -11.87 15.39
N VAL A 13 -7.83 -10.68 15.98
CA VAL A 13 -6.72 -9.93 16.57
C VAL A 13 -7.14 -9.52 17.97
N GLU A 14 -6.28 -9.75 18.95
CA GLU A 14 -6.47 -9.29 20.32
C GLU A 14 -5.24 -8.58 20.85
N SER A 15 -5.44 -7.53 21.64
CA SER A 15 -4.36 -6.91 22.42
C SER A 15 -4.20 -7.68 23.71
N LEU A 16 -2.96 -8.09 24.01
CA LEU A 16 -2.62 -8.75 25.26
C LEU A 16 -2.27 -7.76 26.38
N GLY A 17 -2.42 -6.46 26.10
CA GLY A 17 -2.15 -5.36 27.02
C GLY A 17 -0.82 -4.68 26.80
N ASP A 18 -0.62 -3.58 27.53
CA ASP A 18 0.54 -2.70 27.47
C ASP A 18 1.39 -2.93 28.71
N LYS A 19 2.68 -3.12 28.51
CA LYS A 19 3.65 -3.20 29.59
C LYS A 19 4.97 -2.53 29.19
N ASP A 20 5.46 -1.64 30.01
CA ASP A 20 6.76 -0.97 29.83
C ASP A 20 6.90 -0.26 28.46
N GLY A 21 5.81 0.32 27.93
CA GLY A 21 5.81 0.99 26.63
C GLY A 21 5.74 0.05 25.43
N ILE A 22 5.41 -1.23 25.67
CA ILE A 22 5.24 -2.24 24.62
C ILE A 22 3.81 -2.75 24.66
N CYS A 23 3.10 -2.65 23.55
CA CYS A 23 1.80 -3.30 23.33
C CYS A 23 2.00 -4.60 22.56
N THR A 24 1.48 -5.69 23.08
CA THR A 24 1.59 -7.00 22.43
C THR A 24 0.27 -7.39 21.80
N TYR A 25 0.30 -7.73 20.52
CA TYR A 25 -0.86 -8.22 19.79
C TYR A 25 -0.71 -9.70 19.46
N ARG A 26 -1.86 -10.39 19.48
CA ARG A 26 -1.99 -11.78 19.05
C ARG A 26 -2.95 -11.86 17.88
N TRP A 27 -2.48 -12.42 16.76
CA TRP A 27 -3.30 -12.79 15.60
C TRP A 27 -3.54 -14.28 15.61
N THR A 28 -4.80 -14.67 15.47
CA THR A 28 -5.18 -16.06 15.25
C THR A 28 -5.80 -16.19 13.87
N ILE A 29 -5.23 -17.05 13.04
CA ILE A 29 -5.70 -17.35 11.68
C ILE A 29 -6.02 -18.83 11.62
N SER A 30 -7.28 -19.18 11.36
CA SER A 30 -7.76 -20.56 11.34
C SER A 30 -8.46 -20.86 10.02
N ASP A 31 -8.17 -22.01 9.44
CA ASP A 31 -8.87 -22.53 8.27
C ASP A 31 -9.44 -23.92 8.52
N ASN A 32 -10.45 -24.29 7.73
CA ASN A 32 -11.02 -25.63 7.68
C ASN A 32 -10.54 -26.43 6.47
N GLY A 33 -9.31 -26.19 6.01
CA GLY A 33 -8.71 -26.82 4.87
C GLY A 33 -8.32 -28.29 5.07
N MET A 34 -7.35 -28.73 4.29
CA MET A 34 -6.87 -30.12 4.34
C MET A 34 -6.06 -30.43 5.60
N GLY A 35 -5.56 -29.41 6.31
CA GLY A 35 -4.64 -29.58 7.42
C GLY A 35 -3.27 -30.11 6.97
N MET A 36 -2.40 -30.39 7.94
CA MET A 36 -1.01 -30.82 7.73
C MET A 36 -0.69 -32.02 8.62
N SER A 37 0.20 -32.87 8.15
CA SER A 37 0.69 -34.03 8.93
C SER A 37 1.61 -33.57 10.07
N LYS A 38 1.66 -34.36 11.16
CA LYS A 38 2.59 -34.10 12.28
C LYS A 38 4.05 -34.11 11.85
N GLU A 39 4.37 -34.94 10.86
CA GLU A 39 5.71 -35.01 10.28
C GLU A 39 6.06 -33.70 9.58
N PHE A 40 5.17 -33.17 8.73
CA PHE A 40 5.38 -31.91 8.03
C PHE A 40 5.45 -30.72 9.00
N LEU A 41 4.59 -30.69 10.03
CA LEU A 41 4.62 -29.63 11.04
C LEU A 41 5.97 -29.49 11.75
N SER A 42 6.73 -30.59 11.91
CA SER A 42 8.03 -30.55 12.59
C SER A 42 9.10 -29.78 11.83
N HIS A 43 8.94 -29.62 10.50
CA HIS A 43 9.90 -28.94 9.63
C HIS A 43 9.27 -27.89 8.70
N ILE A 44 8.04 -27.47 8.97
CA ILE A 44 7.32 -26.48 8.15
C ILE A 44 8.08 -25.14 7.96
N PHE A 45 8.94 -24.81 8.89
CA PHE A 45 9.77 -23.59 8.84
C PHE A 45 11.14 -23.78 8.20
N GLU A 46 11.47 -25.00 7.76
CA GLU A 46 12.71 -25.25 7.04
C GLU A 46 12.59 -24.72 5.60
N PRO A 47 13.66 -24.11 5.06
CA PRO A 47 13.68 -23.70 3.66
C PRO A 47 13.38 -24.88 2.73
N PHE A 48 12.56 -24.65 1.71
CA PHE A 48 12.13 -25.63 0.71
C PHE A 48 11.27 -26.78 1.27
N ALA A 49 10.79 -26.67 2.51
CA ALA A 49 9.86 -27.66 3.06
C ALA A 49 8.55 -27.65 2.29
N GLN A 50 8.15 -28.83 1.84
CA GLN A 50 6.88 -29.06 1.14
C GLN A 50 6.28 -30.38 1.63
N GLU A 51 4.98 -30.39 1.92
CA GLU A 51 4.28 -31.62 2.18
C GLU A 51 4.12 -32.38 0.85
N LYS A 52 4.66 -33.58 0.79
CA LYS A 52 4.55 -34.44 -0.41
C LYS A 52 3.11 -34.90 -0.56
N ASN A 53 2.32 -34.10 -1.25
CA ASN A 53 1.01 -34.51 -1.75
C ASN A 53 1.13 -34.84 -3.23
N ASP A 54 0.52 -35.97 -3.62
CA ASP A 54 0.52 -36.57 -4.95
C ASP A 54 0.78 -35.65 -6.15
N ALA A 55 1.41 -36.21 -7.19
CA ALA A 55 1.83 -35.61 -8.46
C ALA A 55 0.78 -34.80 -9.25
N ARG A 56 -0.31 -34.35 -8.63
CA ARG A 56 -1.42 -33.58 -9.22
C ARG A 56 -1.60 -32.17 -8.59
N SER A 57 -0.70 -31.74 -7.71
CA SER A 57 -0.77 -30.38 -7.16
C SER A 57 -0.29 -29.40 -8.22
N ILE A 58 -1.23 -28.69 -8.85
CA ILE A 58 -1.01 -27.65 -9.87
C ILE A 58 -0.30 -26.41 -9.29
N TYR A 59 -0.18 -26.30 -7.99
CA TYR A 59 0.42 -25.16 -7.28
C TYR A 59 1.67 -25.60 -6.52
N GLN A 60 2.79 -25.73 -7.22
CA GLN A 60 4.10 -25.92 -6.59
C GLN A 60 4.61 -24.57 -6.08
N GLY A 61 4.47 -24.30 -4.79
CA GLY A 61 5.16 -23.19 -4.13
C GLY A 61 6.66 -23.50 -3.99
N THR A 62 7.49 -22.47 -3.78
CA THR A 62 8.95 -22.65 -3.58
C THR A 62 9.32 -23.30 -2.24
N GLY A 63 8.38 -23.43 -1.29
CA GLY A 63 8.65 -23.88 0.07
C GLY A 63 9.43 -22.87 0.93
N LEU A 64 9.60 -21.62 0.47
CA LEU A 64 10.34 -20.59 1.20
C LEU A 64 9.43 -19.72 2.09
N GLY A 65 8.12 -19.67 1.80
CA GLY A 65 7.20 -18.72 2.44
C GLY A 65 7.17 -18.83 3.98
N MET A 66 7.06 -20.03 4.54
CA MET A 66 6.99 -20.21 5.98
C MET A 66 8.34 -19.98 6.69
N ALA A 67 9.46 -20.26 6.03
CA ALA A 67 10.78 -19.94 6.53
C ALA A 67 10.97 -18.41 6.63
N ILE A 68 10.55 -17.66 5.60
CA ILE A 68 10.59 -16.19 5.58
C ILE A 68 9.67 -15.62 6.67
N VAL A 69 8.46 -16.11 6.80
CA VAL A 69 7.51 -15.68 7.85
C VAL A 69 8.10 -15.86 9.24
N LYS A 70 8.72 -17.03 9.50
CA LYS A 70 9.36 -17.31 10.80
C LYS A 70 10.48 -16.33 11.08
N GLU A 71 11.32 -16.05 10.09
CA GLU A 71 12.45 -15.13 10.21
C GLU A 71 11.97 -13.69 10.50
N LEU A 72 10.98 -13.21 9.76
CA LEU A 72 10.40 -11.88 9.98
C LEU A 72 9.78 -11.75 11.38
N ILE A 73 9.03 -12.76 11.84
CA ILE A 73 8.46 -12.75 13.19
C ILE A 73 9.55 -12.76 14.26
N ASN A 74 10.64 -13.51 14.06
CA ASN A 74 11.78 -13.52 14.97
C ASN A 74 12.46 -12.15 15.03
N GLN A 75 12.67 -11.48 13.88
CA GLN A 75 13.25 -10.11 13.82
C GLN A 75 12.36 -9.10 14.56
N MET A 76 11.04 -9.29 14.50
CA MET A 76 10.07 -8.50 15.27
C MET A 76 9.97 -8.93 16.75
N LYS A 77 10.83 -9.83 17.23
CA LYS A 77 10.81 -10.39 18.60
C LYS A 77 9.48 -11.07 18.95
N GLY A 78 8.76 -11.54 17.94
CA GLY A 78 7.49 -12.23 18.07
C GLY A 78 7.64 -13.75 18.14
N THR A 79 6.50 -14.42 18.27
CA THR A 79 6.40 -15.89 18.22
C THR A 79 5.33 -16.34 17.25
N ILE A 80 5.49 -17.52 16.66
CA ILE A 80 4.49 -18.18 15.85
C ILE A 80 4.31 -19.62 16.35
N GLU A 81 3.08 -19.99 16.59
CA GLU A 81 2.66 -21.35 16.95
C GLU A 81 1.67 -21.87 15.90
N ILE A 82 1.76 -23.16 15.58
CA ILE A 82 0.90 -23.79 14.58
C ILE A 82 0.31 -25.04 15.18
N SER A 83 -1.01 -25.18 15.03
CA SER A 83 -1.72 -26.43 15.26
C SER A 83 -2.45 -26.83 14.00
N SER A 84 -2.36 -28.09 13.59
CA SER A 84 -3.04 -28.59 12.40
C SER A 84 -3.31 -30.08 12.51
N GLU A 85 -4.41 -30.50 11.90
CA GLU A 85 -4.84 -31.89 11.82
C GLU A 85 -5.33 -32.19 10.40
N VAL A 86 -4.84 -33.31 9.83
CA VAL A 86 -5.19 -33.73 8.47
C VAL A 86 -6.71 -33.93 8.36
N GLY A 87 -7.33 -33.29 7.40
CA GLY A 87 -8.77 -33.35 7.15
C GLY A 87 -9.62 -32.41 8.01
N VAL A 88 -9.04 -31.72 9.00
CA VAL A 88 -9.73 -30.76 9.87
C VAL A 88 -9.40 -29.32 9.47
N GLY A 89 -8.11 -28.97 9.37
CA GLY A 89 -7.64 -27.64 9.03
C GLY A 89 -6.40 -27.23 9.81
N SER A 90 -6.07 -25.93 9.79
CA SER A 90 -4.89 -25.40 10.47
C SER A 90 -5.24 -24.12 11.23
N THR A 91 -4.52 -23.89 12.33
CA THR A 91 -4.58 -22.66 13.11
C THR A 91 -3.16 -22.15 13.34
N PHE A 92 -2.94 -20.89 12.96
CA PHE A 92 -1.70 -20.16 13.18
C PHE A 92 -1.95 -19.10 14.24
N VAL A 93 -1.09 -19.03 15.25
CA VAL A 93 -1.13 -18.02 16.29
C VAL A 93 0.17 -17.25 16.25
N VAL A 94 0.10 -15.97 15.90
CA VAL A 94 1.26 -15.07 15.80
C VAL A 94 1.14 -14.03 16.90
N THR A 95 2.19 -13.87 17.71
CA THR A 95 2.24 -12.87 18.77
C THR A 95 3.42 -11.95 18.56
N ILE A 96 3.18 -10.64 18.45
CA ILE A 96 4.24 -9.64 18.15
C ILE A 96 4.13 -8.49 19.16
N PRO A 97 5.25 -8.11 19.81
CA PRO A 97 5.36 -6.91 20.60
C PRO A 97 5.63 -5.69 19.69
N PHE A 98 4.97 -4.57 19.96
CA PHE A 98 5.19 -3.29 19.30
C PHE A 98 5.54 -2.23 20.33
N GLU A 99 6.55 -1.45 20.07
CA GLU A 99 6.85 -0.26 20.87
C GLU A 99 5.70 0.74 20.69
N ILE A 100 5.17 1.23 21.81
CA ILE A 100 4.14 2.28 21.78
C ILE A 100 4.84 3.57 21.40
N ALA A 101 4.54 4.06 20.20
CA ALA A 101 5.02 5.38 19.80
C ALA A 101 4.50 6.43 20.79
N PRO A 102 5.32 7.41 21.20
CA PRO A 102 4.80 8.54 21.94
C PRO A 102 3.63 9.14 21.13
N PRO A 103 2.56 9.61 21.81
CA PRO A 103 1.48 10.26 21.09
C PRO A 103 2.11 11.31 20.17
N PRO A 104 1.69 11.38 18.91
CA PRO A 104 2.23 12.38 18.00
C PRO A 104 2.15 13.70 18.76
N GLN A 105 3.31 14.35 18.97
CA GLN A 105 3.30 15.69 19.51
C GLN A 105 2.33 16.42 18.58
N LYS A 106 1.19 16.81 19.12
CA LYS A 106 0.32 17.78 18.46
C LYS A 106 1.20 19.01 18.26
N LEU A 107 1.91 19.05 17.14
CA LEU A 107 2.23 20.33 16.55
C LEU A 107 0.89 21.03 16.58
N GLN A 108 0.79 22.14 17.28
CA GLN A 108 -0.43 22.93 17.35
C GLN A 108 -0.89 23.08 15.91
N GLU A 109 -1.80 22.19 15.51
CA GLU A 109 -2.48 22.29 14.23
C GLU A 109 -3.22 23.61 14.33
N LYS A 110 -2.63 24.65 13.76
CA LYS A 110 -3.48 25.68 13.18
C LYS A 110 -4.44 24.86 12.34
N GLU A 111 -5.72 24.94 12.66
CA GLU A 111 -6.78 24.38 11.83
C GLU A 111 -6.60 24.93 10.42
N SER A 112 -5.79 24.23 9.64
CA SER A 112 -5.61 24.55 8.25
C SER A 112 -6.74 23.82 7.54
N THR A 113 -7.76 24.55 7.24
CA THR A 113 -8.92 24.13 6.43
C THR A 113 -8.51 24.01 4.96
N GLY A 114 -7.46 23.25 4.68
CA GLY A 114 -7.13 22.86 3.31
C GLY A 114 -8.19 21.89 2.85
N SER A 115 -9.10 22.34 2.00
CA SER A 115 -10.10 21.49 1.36
C SER A 115 -9.71 21.29 -0.10
N ILE A 116 -9.91 20.08 -0.60
CA ILE A 116 -9.82 19.79 -2.03
C ILE A 116 -11.14 20.01 -2.77
N GLU A 117 -12.15 20.56 -2.11
CA GLU A 117 -13.44 20.86 -2.72
C GLU A 117 -13.30 21.80 -3.92
N GLY A 118 -13.84 21.38 -5.04
CA GLY A 118 -13.75 22.10 -6.32
C GLY A 118 -12.41 21.99 -7.04
N MET A 119 -11.37 21.39 -6.44
CA MET A 119 -10.09 21.20 -7.12
C MET A 119 -10.22 20.21 -8.28
N LYS A 120 -9.57 20.53 -9.40
CA LYS A 120 -9.47 19.68 -10.58
C LYS A 120 -8.18 18.90 -10.54
N LEU A 121 -8.29 17.62 -10.27
CA LEU A 121 -7.16 16.71 -10.13
C LEU A 121 -7.02 15.85 -11.38
N LEU A 122 -5.81 15.79 -11.94
CA LEU A 122 -5.45 14.80 -12.96
C LEU A 122 -4.80 13.63 -12.24
N MET A 123 -5.38 12.44 -12.33
CA MET A 123 -4.88 11.23 -11.69
C MET A 123 -4.43 10.22 -12.74
N ALA A 124 -3.22 9.69 -12.61
CA ALA A 124 -2.68 8.60 -13.43
C ALA A 124 -2.52 7.36 -12.56
N GLU A 125 -3.29 6.32 -12.83
CA GLU A 125 -3.33 5.04 -12.12
C GLU A 125 -3.71 3.93 -13.10
N ASP A 126 -2.87 2.90 -13.23
CA ASP A 126 -3.07 1.81 -14.19
C ASP A 126 -4.00 0.70 -13.69
N ASN A 127 -4.17 0.59 -12.38
CA ASN A 127 -5.07 -0.39 -11.78
C ASN A 127 -6.48 0.20 -11.63
N GLU A 128 -7.44 -0.34 -12.39
CA GLU A 128 -8.82 0.13 -12.43
C GLU A 128 -9.49 0.19 -11.03
N LEU A 129 -9.23 -0.81 -10.17
CA LEU A 129 -9.80 -0.85 -8.82
C LEU A 129 -9.21 0.25 -7.94
N ASN A 130 -7.89 0.46 -7.99
CA ASN A 130 -7.24 1.55 -7.25
C ASN A 130 -7.74 2.91 -7.74
N ALA A 131 -7.88 3.09 -9.06
CA ALA A 131 -8.40 4.31 -9.67
C ALA A 131 -9.84 4.58 -9.23
N GLU A 132 -10.71 3.57 -9.20
CA GLU A 132 -12.11 3.70 -8.74
C GLU A 132 -12.17 4.09 -7.26
N ILE A 133 -11.41 3.41 -6.39
CA ILE A 133 -11.35 3.71 -4.96
C ILE A 133 -10.86 5.15 -4.73
N ALA A 134 -9.73 5.53 -5.35
CA ALA A 134 -9.16 6.84 -5.21
C ALA A 134 -10.11 7.94 -5.73
N THR A 135 -10.69 7.73 -6.91
CA THR A 135 -11.67 8.67 -7.49
C THR A 135 -12.87 8.86 -6.56
N THR A 136 -13.42 7.78 -6.02
CA THR A 136 -14.55 7.85 -5.09
C THR A 136 -14.19 8.66 -3.84
N LEU A 137 -13.07 8.35 -3.20
CA LEU A 137 -12.61 9.07 -2.01
C LEU A 137 -12.39 10.56 -2.25
N LEU A 138 -11.82 10.93 -3.41
CA LEU A 138 -11.54 12.31 -3.77
C LEU A 138 -12.83 13.07 -4.14
N THR A 139 -13.74 12.44 -4.88
CA THR A 139 -15.02 13.06 -5.27
C THR A 139 -15.97 13.22 -4.09
N ASP A 140 -15.94 12.32 -3.10
CA ASP A 140 -16.69 12.45 -1.84
C ASP A 140 -16.26 13.69 -1.03
N ARG A 141 -15.04 14.19 -1.25
CA ARG A 141 -14.51 15.44 -0.68
C ARG A 141 -14.67 16.65 -1.62
N GLY A 142 -15.43 16.48 -2.70
CA GLY A 142 -15.80 17.53 -3.65
C GLY A 142 -14.76 17.83 -4.73
N ALA A 143 -13.69 17.04 -4.88
CA ALA A 143 -12.75 17.20 -5.97
C ALA A 143 -13.33 16.71 -7.32
N LEU A 144 -12.85 17.30 -8.42
CA LEU A 144 -13.17 16.90 -9.79
C LEU A 144 -11.98 16.13 -10.34
N VAL A 145 -12.13 14.80 -10.49
CA VAL A 145 -11.04 13.92 -10.88
C VAL A 145 -11.13 13.55 -12.36
N THR A 146 -10.05 13.78 -13.11
CA THR A 146 -9.81 13.20 -14.44
C THR A 146 -8.82 12.06 -14.29
N ASN A 147 -9.26 10.82 -14.52
CA ASN A 147 -8.42 9.64 -14.44
C ASN A 147 -7.88 9.22 -15.80
N VAL A 148 -6.60 8.81 -15.85
CA VAL A 148 -5.93 8.22 -17.01
C VAL A 148 -5.12 7.00 -16.55
N SER A 149 -4.81 6.06 -17.46
CA SER A 149 -4.27 4.75 -17.09
C SER A 149 -2.75 4.61 -17.23
N ASP A 150 -2.04 5.65 -17.68
CA ASP A 150 -0.58 5.64 -17.80
C ASP A 150 0.00 7.06 -17.87
N GLY A 151 1.32 7.16 -17.70
CA GLY A 151 2.03 8.45 -17.73
C GLY A 151 2.00 9.15 -19.08
N LYS A 152 1.88 8.41 -20.19
CA LYS A 152 1.77 9.02 -21.53
C LYS A 152 0.42 9.72 -21.68
N GLN A 153 -0.66 9.09 -21.28
CA GLN A 153 -1.98 9.69 -21.26
C GLN A 153 -2.04 10.89 -20.33
N ALA A 154 -1.37 10.83 -19.16
CA ALA A 154 -1.28 11.97 -18.24
C ALA A 154 -0.60 13.18 -18.91
N LEU A 155 0.53 12.96 -19.59
CA LEU A 155 1.23 14.00 -20.36
C LEU A 155 0.37 14.57 -21.47
N ASP A 156 -0.31 13.71 -22.24
CA ASP A 156 -1.17 14.10 -23.35
C ASP A 156 -2.39 14.90 -22.86
N GLU A 157 -3.04 14.43 -21.78
CA GLU A 157 -4.19 15.11 -21.20
C GLU A 157 -3.80 16.47 -20.60
N PHE A 158 -2.65 16.53 -19.89
CA PHE A 158 -2.13 17.79 -19.38
C PHE A 158 -1.80 18.78 -20.50
N THR A 159 -1.21 18.30 -21.62
CA THR A 159 -0.80 19.14 -22.73
C THR A 159 -2.00 19.62 -23.58
N LYS A 160 -3.01 18.80 -23.74
CA LYS A 160 -4.22 19.08 -24.53
C LYS A 160 -5.06 20.19 -23.92
N ASN A 161 -5.07 20.31 -22.59
CA ASN A 161 -5.89 21.29 -21.89
C ASN A 161 -5.13 22.61 -21.70
N PRO A 162 -5.83 23.75 -21.61
CA PRO A 162 -5.21 25.05 -21.33
C PRO A 162 -4.43 25.05 -20.00
N PRO A 163 -3.39 25.90 -19.87
CA PRO A 163 -2.71 26.11 -18.59
C PRO A 163 -3.70 26.52 -17.49
N GLY A 164 -3.52 25.93 -16.28
CA GLY A 164 -4.38 26.17 -15.14
C GLY A 164 -5.71 25.38 -15.17
N THR A 165 -5.84 24.41 -16.08
CA THR A 165 -7.00 23.50 -16.08
C THR A 165 -7.00 22.57 -14.86
N TYR A 166 -5.84 22.11 -14.46
CA TYR A 166 -5.65 21.22 -13.30
C TYR A 166 -4.95 21.96 -12.17
N ASP A 167 -5.39 21.69 -10.96
CA ASP A 167 -4.81 22.24 -9.73
C ASP A 167 -3.65 21.36 -9.24
N ALA A 168 -3.73 20.04 -9.39
CA ALA A 168 -2.65 19.11 -9.04
C ALA A 168 -2.71 17.84 -9.90
N ILE A 169 -1.58 17.12 -9.93
CA ILE A 169 -1.45 15.81 -10.58
C ILE A 169 -1.13 14.77 -9.50
N LEU A 170 -1.92 13.71 -9.42
CA LEU A 170 -1.64 12.52 -8.66
C LEU A 170 -1.09 11.46 -9.62
N MET A 171 0.16 11.05 -9.42
CA MET A 171 0.90 10.26 -10.39
C MET A 171 1.39 8.95 -9.76
N ASP A 172 0.85 7.81 -10.20
CA ASP A 172 1.47 6.53 -9.87
C ASP A 172 2.88 6.45 -10.44
N ILE A 173 3.80 5.87 -9.69
CA ILE A 173 5.18 5.69 -10.13
C ILE A 173 5.27 4.53 -11.12
N MET A 174 4.61 3.42 -10.84
CA MET A 174 4.75 2.17 -11.57
C MET A 174 3.57 1.96 -12.52
N MET A 175 3.71 2.41 -13.75
CA MET A 175 2.68 2.25 -14.78
C MET A 175 3.27 1.69 -16.08
N PRO A 176 2.47 0.97 -16.90
CA PRO A 176 2.89 0.53 -18.24
C PRO A 176 3.03 1.74 -19.20
N VAL A 177 3.60 1.51 -20.37
CA VAL A 177 3.79 2.49 -21.45
C VAL A 177 4.75 3.61 -21.06
N MET A 178 4.42 4.41 -20.03
CA MET A 178 5.27 5.45 -19.47
C MET A 178 5.08 5.49 -17.95
N ASP A 179 6.16 5.30 -17.21
CA ASP A 179 6.18 5.40 -15.76
C ASP A 179 6.01 6.85 -15.27
N GLY A 180 5.62 7.02 -14.00
CA GLY A 180 5.33 8.33 -13.44
C GLY A 180 6.53 9.26 -13.33
N LEU A 181 7.75 8.72 -13.14
CA LEU A 181 8.96 9.53 -13.07
C LEU A 181 9.29 10.14 -14.45
N THR A 182 9.16 9.31 -15.49
CA THR A 182 9.35 9.74 -16.89
C THR A 182 8.29 10.76 -17.30
N ALA A 183 7.02 10.52 -16.98
CA ALA A 183 5.91 11.43 -17.23
C ALA A 183 6.14 12.78 -16.54
N THR A 184 6.55 12.77 -15.27
CA THR A 184 6.85 13.99 -14.51
C THR A 184 7.96 14.81 -15.15
N LYS A 185 9.08 14.18 -15.53
CA LYS A 185 10.18 14.87 -16.23
C LYS A 185 9.72 15.49 -17.56
N ALA A 186 8.88 14.75 -18.31
CA ALA A 186 8.32 15.25 -19.56
C ALA A 186 7.39 16.45 -19.31
N ILE A 187 6.49 16.39 -18.33
CA ILE A 187 5.64 17.53 -17.93
C ILE A 187 6.49 18.73 -17.54
N ARG A 188 7.48 18.55 -16.67
CA ARG A 188 8.38 19.64 -16.20
C ARG A 188 9.21 20.28 -17.32
N SER A 189 9.44 19.55 -18.42
CA SER A 189 10.18 20.07 -19.59
C SER A 189 9.32 20.87 -20.58
N LEU A 190 8.00 20.87 -20.43
CA LEU A 190 7.11 21.64 -21.29
C LEU A 190 7.34 23.16 -21.12
N THR A 191 7.13 23.89 -22.21
CA THR A 191 7.30 25.37 -22.25
C THR A 191 6.07 26.14 -21.76
N ARG A 192 5.02 25.43 -21.27
CA ARG A 192 3.81 26.06 -20.75
C ARG A 192 4.03 26.62 -19.31
N PRO A 193 3.30 27.69 -18.94
CA PRO A 193 3.58 28.42 -17.68
C PRO A 193 3.42 27.57 -16.42
N ASP A 194 2.42 26.70 -16.36
CA ASP A 194 2.08 25.86 -15.21
C ASP A 194 2.90 24.55 -15.13
N ALA A 195 3.64 24.19 -16.15
CA ALA A 195 4.39 22.94 -16.19
C ALA A 195 5.44 22.83 -15.06
N LYS A 196 5.99 23.96 -14.61
CA LYS A 196 7.01 23.99 -13.55
C LYS A 196 6.43 24.13 -12.15
N THR A 197 5.22 24.66 -12.04
CA THR A 197 4.60 25.03 -10.76
C THR A 197 3.48 24.10 -10.31
N ILE A 198 2.78 23.43 -11.26
CA ILE A 198 1.71 22.51 -10.88
C ILE A 198 2.21 21.47 -9.88
N PRO A 199 1.53 21.28 -8.72
CA PRO A 199 1.85 20.22 -7.79
C PRO A 199 1.73 18.85 -8.46
N ILE A 200 2.80 18.04 -8.37
CA ILE A 200 2.78 16.64 -8.80
C ILE A 200 3.12 15.79 -7.58
N LEU A 201 2.19 14.96 -7.17
CA LEU A 201 2.31 14.09 -6.01
C LEU A 201 2.44 12.64 -6.47
N ALA A 202 3.52 11.98 -6.08
CA ALA A 202 3.70 10.55 -6.34
C ALA A 202 2.70 9.73 -5.54
N MET A 203 2.07 8.75 -6.15
CA MET A 203 1.34 7.68 -5.47
C MET A 203 2.22 6.43 -5.45
N THR A 204 2.52 5.86 -4.28
CA THR A 204 3.46 4.74 -4.15
C THR A 204 2.90 3.66 -3.22
N ALA A 205 3.15 2.40 -3.54
CA ALA A 205 2.84 1.28 -2.65
C ALA A 205 3.76 1.24 -1.41
N ASN A 206 4.96 1.85 -1.49
CA ASN A 206 5.96 1.86 -0.43
C ASN A 206 6.50 3.28 -0.22
N ALA A 207 6.56 3.70 1.04
CA ALA A 207 7.09 5.01 1.44
C ALA A 207 8.59 4.95 1.84
N PHE A 208 9.43 4.18 1.11
CA PHE A 208 10.85 4.12 1.42
C PHE A 208 11.59 5.40 0.99
N GLU A 209 12.60 5.79 1.77
CA GLU A 209 13.39 7.02 1.53
C GLU A 209 14.07 7.06 0.14
N GLU A 210 14.43 5.92 -0.43
CA GLU A 210 15.07 5.85 -1.76
C GLU A 210 14.08 6.20 -2.87
N ASP A 211 12.84 5.76 -2.79
CA ASP A 211 11.79 6.08 -3.77
C ASP A 211 11.43 7.57 -3.70
N ALA A 212 11.37 8.14 -2.50
CA ALA A 212 11.13 9.56 -2.29
C ALA A 212 12.21 10.42 -2.96
N LYS A 213 13.50 10.07 -2.86
CA LYS A 213 14.60 10.80 -3.51
C LYS A 213 14.47 10.80 -5.03
N GLN A 214 14.06 9.69 -5.63
CA GLN A 214 13.85 9.59 -7.09
C GLN A 214 12.66 10.45 -7.53
N CYS A 215 11.57 10.49 -6.77
CA CYS A 215 10.41 11.33 -7.03
C CYS A 215 10.79 12.82 -7.03
N PHE A 216 11.48 13.29 -6.00
CA PHE A 216 11.96 14.68 -5.93
C PHE A 216 12.95 15.01 -7.04
N ALA A 217 13.86 14.10 -7.37
CA ALA A 217 14.81 14.28 -8.47
C ALA A 217 14.12 14.36 -9.87
N ALA A 218 12.96 13.72 -10.02
CA ALA A 218 12.14 13.83 -11.22
C ALA A 218 11.33 15.14 -11.28
N GLY A 219 11.22 15.89 -10.18
CA GLY A 219 10.48 17.14 -10.09
C GLY A 219 9.08 17.00 -9.46
N MET A 220 8.80 15.90 -8.75
CA MET A 220 7.60 15.77 -7.93
C MET A 220 7.71 16.60 -6.64
N ASN A 221 6.58 17.04 -6.10
CA ASN A 221 6.53 17.92 -4.94
C ASN A 221 6.35 17.15 -3.62
N ALA A 222 5.73 15.98 -3.68
CA ALA A 222 5.51 15.11 -2.52
C ALA A 222 5.29 13.66 -2.96
N HIS A 223 5.19 12.77 -1.98
CA HIS A 223 4.75 11.38 -2.19
C HIS A 223 3.66 11.02 -1.18
N ILE A 224 2.74 10.16 -1.60
CA ILE A 224 1.60 9.67 -0.84
C ILE A 224 1.58 8.16 -0.94
N ALA A 225 1.43 7.48 0.20
CA ALA A 225 1.26 6.03 0.22
C ALA A 225 -0.13 5.62 -0.28
N LYS A 226 -0.22 4.51 -0.99
CA LYS A 226 -1.49 3.83 -1.31
C LYS A 226 -1.87 2.87 -0.17
N PRO A 227 -3.15 2.81 0.25
CA PRO A 227 -4.29 3.59 -0.24
C PRO A 227 -4.20 5.06 0.17
N ILE A 228 -4.78 5.96 -0.65
CA ILE A 228 -4.69 7.40 -0.44
C ILE A 228 -5.35 7.81 0.88
N ASP A 229 -4.57 8.42 1.76
CA ASP A 229 -5.07 9.14 2.93
C ASP A 229 -5.45 10.56 2.53
N ILE A 230 -6.74 10.85 2.50
CA ILE A 230 -7.27 12.13 2.04
C ILE A 230 -6.83 13.29 2.94
N GLU A 231 -6.81 13.10 4.26
CA GLU A 231 -6.38 14.16 5.18
C GLU A 231 -4.90 14.50 4.98
N PHE A 232 -4.08 13.50 4.75
CA PHE A 232 -2.67 13.69 4.43
C PHE A 232 -2.48 14.38 3.07
N LEU A 233 -3.28 14.04 2.06
CA LEU A 233 -3.30 14.68 0.76
C LEU A 233 -3.65 16.17 0.88
N GLU A 234 -4.75 16.50 1.55
CA GLU A 234 -5.21 17.87 1.78
C GLU A 234 -4.14 18.73 2.45
N LYS A 235 -3.56 18.24 3.55
CA LYS A 235 -2.47 18.90 4.27
C LYS A 235 -1.22 19.09 3.39
N THR A 236 -0.92 18.10 2.56
CA THR A 236 0.26 18.13 1.68
C THR A 236 0.06 19.16 0.56
N LEU A 237 -1.09 19.18 -0.08
CA LEU A 237 -1.42 20.16 -1.12
C LEU A 237 -1.39 21.58 -0.55
N GLN A 238 -2.02 21.80 0.60
CA GLN A 238 -1.99 23.11 1.23
C GLN A 238 -0.55 23.59 1.48
N ARG A 239 0.30 22.74 2.06
CA ARG A 239 1.72 23.10 2.31
C ARG A 239 2.46 23.44 1.03
N ILE A 240 2.18 22.74 -0.09
CA ILE A 240 2.79 23.03 -1.38
C ILE A 240 2.31 24.39 -1.89
N TYR A 241 1.02 24.70 -1.80
CA TYR A 241 0.48 25.98 -2.23
C TYR A 241 0.96 27.19 -1.40
N GLU A 242 1.28 26.98 -0.12
CA GLU A 242 1.88 28.02 0.73
C GLU A 242 3.34 28.34 0.35
N GLN A 243 3.98 27.49 -0.46
CA GLN A 243 5.38 27.61 -0.89
C GLN A 243 5.55 28.09 -2.34
N LEU A 244 4.45 28.14 -3.12
CA LEU A 244 4.41 28.61 -4.51
C LEU A 244 4.18 30.12 -4.58
#